data_fd6af90e53e2bdaa3a7aef7d4a1f6bfc
#
_entry.id   fd6af90e53e2bdaa3a7aef7d4a1f6bfc
#
_cell.length_a   1.000
_cell.length_b   1.000
_cell.length_c   1.000
_cell.angle_alpha   90.00
_cell.angle_beta   90.00
_cell.angle_gamma   90.00
#
_symmetry.space_group_name_H-M   'P 1'
#
loop_
_entity.id
_entity.type
_entity.pdbx_description
1 polymer ?
#
loop_
_entity_poly.entity_id
_entity_poly.type
_entity_poly.pdbx_seq_one_letter_code
_entity_poly.pdbx_strand_id
1 'polypeptide(L)'
;MVIQNICIAWYRPEDYNVLRLLFKDGHKLPLTYEDWEQQDYEIIDQAKIQEIVVIKAYIDPKTFPNWCRARDLNIDAKARERFATEFAHQQQQAN
;
A
#
# COMPACT_ATOMS: atom_id res chain seq x y z
N MET A 1 -2.44 26.86 7.46
CA MET A 1 -2.02 26.00 6.34
C MET A 1 -2.43 24.57 6.64
N VAL A 2 -3.14 23.91 5.72
CA VAL A 2 -3.58 22.54 5.94
C VAL A 2 -2.52 21.59 5.40
N ILE A 3 -1.98 20.73 6.27
CA ILE A 3 -1.05 19.69 5.87
C ILE A 3 -1.86 18.52 5.34
N GLN A 4 -1.64 18.16 4.08
CA GLN A 4 -2.29 17.01 3.48
C GLN A 4 -1.47 15.74 3.71
N ASN A 5 -2.17 14.69 4.03
CA ASN A 5 -1.57 13.37 4.20
C ASN A 5 -2.22 12.41 3.21
N ILE A 6 -1.39 11.59 2.55
CA ILE A 6 -1.89 10.47 1.76
C ILE A 6 -1.29 9.19 2.32
N CYS A 7 -2.05 8.11 2.25
CA CYS A 7 -1.60 6.81 2.71
C CYS A 7 -1.56 5.87 1.50
N ILE A 8 -0.43 5.19 1.31
CA ILE A 8 -0.27 4.26 0.20
C ILE A 8 0.14 2.89 0.72
N ALA A 9 -0.35 1.85 0.04
CA ALA A 9 0.05 0.49 0.35
C ALA A 9 1.54 0.32 0.08
N TRP A 10 2.23 -0.32 0.99
CA TRP A 10 3.68 -0.54 0.86
C TRP A 10 4.00 -1.99 1.17
N TYR A 11 5.12 -2.46 0.65
CA TYR A 11 5.54 -3.84 0.81
C TYR A 11 6.95 -3.90 1.37
N ARG A 12 7.24 -4.92 2.18
CA ARG A 12 8.60 -5.17 2.63
C ARG A 12 9.34 -6.00 1.59
N PRO A 13 10.67 -5.84 1.47
CA PRO A 13 11.44 -6.61 0.49
C PRO A 13 11.23 -8.13 0.61
N GLU A 14 11.23 -8.62 1.86
CA GLU A 14 11.07 -10.05 2.13
C GLU A 14 9.68 -10.59 1.79
N ASP A 15 8.68 -9.72 1.70
CA ASP A 15 7.29 -10.08 1.42
C ASP A 15 6.89 -9.92 -0.03
N TYR A 16 7.68 -9.19 -0.81
CA TYR A 16 7.26 -8.74 -2.13
C TYR A 16 6.89 -9.88 -3.08
N ASN A 17 7.73 -10.92 -3.15
CA ASN A 17 7.48 -12.02 -4.08
C ASN A 17 6.22 -12.79 -3.69
N VAL A 18 5.99 -13.02 -2.40
CA VAL A 18 4.79 -13.71 -1.93
C VAL A 18 3.55 -12.87 -2.21
N LEU A 19 3.61 -11.58 -1.93
CA LEU A 19 2.50 -10.66 -2.20
C LEU A 19 2.17 -10.61 -3.69
N ARG A 20 3.19 -10.54 -4.53
CA ARG A 20 2.99 -10.51 -5.97
C ARG A 20 2.24 -11.74 -6.46
N LEU A 21 2.48 -12.91 -5.86
CA LEU A 21 1.77 -14.14 -6.18
C LEU A 21 0.34 -14.14 -5.62
N LEU A 22 0.12 -13.52 -4.47
CA LEU A 22 -1.20 -13.46 -3.83
C LEU A 22 -2.15 -12.50 -4.54
N PHE A 23 -1.66 -11.40 -5.07
CA PHE A 23 -2.49 -10.39 -5.72
C PHE A 23 -3.00 -10.91 -7.06
N LYS A 24 -4.30 -10.76 -7.32
CA LYS A 24 -4.88 -11.12 -8.62
C LYS A 24 -4.22 -10.37 -9.76
N ASP A 25 -3.83 -9.13 -9.51
CA ASP A 25 -3.16 -8.27 -10.48
C ASP A 25 -1.65 -8.25 -10.29
N GLY A 26 -1.10 -9.21 -9.55
CA GLY A 26 0.33 -9.25 -9.26
C GLY A 26 1.22 -9.28 -10.49
N HIS A 27 0.73 -9.90 -11.58
CA HIS A 27 1.47 -9.93 -12.84
C HIS A 27 1.69 -8.55 -13.46
N LYS A 28 0.93 -7.55 -13.03
CA LYS A 28 1.08 -6.16 -13.49
C LYS A 28 2.12 -5.38 -12.69
N LEU A 29 2.55 -5.94 -11.56
CA LEU A 29 3.57 -5.30 -10.74
C LEU A 29 4.97 -5.63 -11.28
N PRO A 30 5.96 -4.75 -11.05
CA PRO A 30 7.33 -5.04 -11.47
C PRO A 30 7.81 -6.38 -10.93
N LEU A 31 8.69 -7.03 -11.69
CA LEU A 31 9.20 -8.35 -11.34
C LEU A 31 10.02 -8.34 -10.07
N THR A 32 10.74 -7.25 -9.81
CA THR A 32 11.61 -7.14 -8.64
C THR A 32 11.10 -6.06 -7.69
N TYR A 33 11.39 -6.27 -6.40
CA TYR A 33 11.08 -5.28 -5.38
C TYR A 33 11.76 -3.94 -5.66
N GLU A 34 13.00 -3.98 -6.13
CA GLU A 34 13.77 -2.77 -6.39
C GLU A 34 13.12 -1.91 -7.46
N ASP A 35 12.63 -2.53 -8.53
CA ASP A 35 11.95 -1.80 -9.61
C ASP A 35 10.63 -1.22 -9.12
N TRP A 36 9.87 -1.99 -8.31
CA TRP A 36 8.63 -1.50 -7.72
C TRP A 36 8.91 -0.33 -6.78
N GLU A 37 9.89 -0.47 -5.91
CA GLU A 37 10.24 0.56 -4.94
C GLU A 37 10.63 1.86 -5.63
N GLN A 38 11.41 1.77 -6.69
CA GLN A 38 11.84 2.94 -7.46
C GLN A 38 10.63 3.68 -8.04
N GLN A 39 9.68 2.96 -8.62
CA GLN A 39 8.47 3.56 -9.17
C GLN A 39 7.65 4.26 -8.09
N ASP A 40 7.50 3.62 -6.95
CA ASP A 40 6.68 4.19 -5.88
C ASP A 40 7.38 5.34 -5.18
N TYR A 41 8.71 5.36 -5.12
CA TYR A 41 9.43 6.53 -4.60
C TYR A 41 9.28 7.75 -5.49
N GLU A 42 9.06 7.58 -6.78
CA GLU A 42 8.74 8.71 -7.66
C GLU A 42 7.43 9.38 -7.22
N ILE A 43 6.45 8.58 -6.80
CA ILE A 43 5.19 9.12 -6.27
C ILE A 43 5.44 9.88 -4.98
N ILE A 44 6.26 9.34 -4.10
CA ILE A 44 6.62 10.00 -2.83
C ILE A 44 7.35 11.31 -3.09
N ASP A 45 8.29 11.32 -4.04
CA ASP A 45 9.05 12.53 -4.37
C ASP A 45 8.13 13.63 -4.92
N GLN A 46 7.16 13.27 -5.77
CA GLN A 46 6.18 14.22 -6.27
C GLN A 46 5.32 14.78 -5.14
N ALA A 47 4.93 13.93 -4.19
CA ALA A 47 4.16 14.35 -3.03
C ALA A 47 4.95 15.36 -2.17
N LYS A 48 6.26 15.09 -1.98
CA LYS A 48 7.12 15.98 -1.21
C LYS A 48 7.21 17.37 -1.84
N ILE A 49 7.29 17.43 -3.16
CA ILE A 49 7.32 18.72 -3.88
C ILE A 49 6.06 19.51 -3.57
N GLN A 50 4.92 18.84 -3.40
CA GLN A 50 3.64 19.47 -3.10
C GLN A 50 3.39 19.61 -1.59
N GLU A 51 4.38 19.33 -0.76
CA GLU A 51 4.28 19.39 0.70
C GLU A 51 3.23 18.43 1.26
N ILE A 52 3.04 17.28 0.60
CA ILE A 52 2.13 16.22 1.05
C ILE A 52 2.93 15.19 1.83
N VAL A 53 2.46 14.83 3.02
CA VAL A 53 3.07 13.79 3.85
C VAL A 53 2.56 12.43 3.37
N VAL A 54 3.48 11.50 3.09
CA VAL A 54 3.13 10.14 2.65
C VAL A 54 3.30 9.18 3.82
N ILE A 55 2.24 8.43 4.10
CA ILE A 55 2.23 7.40 5.14
C ILE A 55 2.22 6.04 4.43
N LYS A 56 3.15 5.17 4.81
CA LYS A 56 3.25 3.83 4.24
C LYS A 56 2.41 2.86 5.06
N ALA A 57 1.44 2.20 4.41
CA ALA A 57 0.63 1.17 5.04
C ALA A 57 1.14 -0.20 4.60
N TYR A 58 1.94 -0.84 5.45
CA TYR A 58 2.57 -2.11 5.10
C TYR A 58 1.56 -3.24 5.05
N ILE A 59 1.54 -3.96 3.95
CA ILE A 59 0.68 -5.12 3.75
C ILE A 59 1.45 -6.39 4.12
N ASP A 60 0.88 -7.16 5.05
CA ASP A 60 1.46 -8.42 5.52
C ASP A 60 0.78 -9.58 4.77
N PRO A 61 1.56 -10.43 4.06
CA PRO A 61 0.97 -11.54 3.32
C PRO A 61 0.26 -12.56 4.21
N LYS A 62 0.60 -12.60 5.50
CA LYS A 62 -0.02 -13.54 6.44
C LYS A 62 -1.43 -13.11 6.84
N THR A 63 -1.71 -11.82 6.86
CA THR A 63 -2.98 -11.29 7.37
C THR A 63 -3.86 -10.70 6.28
N PHE A 64 -3.29 -10.24 5.19
CA PHE A 64 -4.04 -9.53 4.16
C PHE A 64 -5.15 -10.36 3.51
N PRO A 65 -4.92 -11.66 3.16
CA PRO A 65 -6.01 -12.45 2.57
C PRO A 65 -7.25 -12.54 3.47
N ASN A 66 -7.06 -12.74 4.78
CA ASN A 66 -8.18 -12.80 5.72
C ASN A 66 -8.83 -11.43 5.89
N TRP A 67 -8.03 -10.37 5.87
CA TRP A 67 -8.55 -9.01 5.92
C TRP A 67 -9.48 -8.74 4.72
N CYS A 68 -9.09 -9.19 3.52
CA CYS A 68 -9.90 -9.07 2.31
C CYS A 68 -11.17 -9.91 2.41
N ARG A 69 -11.04 -11.15 2.88
CA ARG A 69 -12.18 -12.06 3.01
C ARG A 69 -13.24 -11.50 3.96
N ALA A 70 -12.80 -10.94 5.07
CA ALA A 70 -13.72 -10.34 6.05
C ALA A 70 -14.53 -9.19 5.46
N ARG A 71 -14.06 -8.59 4.38
CA ARG A 71 -14.71 -7.46 3.72
C ARG A 71 -15.31 -7.83 2.38
N ASP A 72 -15.31 -9.11 2.04
CA ASP A 72 -15.83 -9.62 0.76
C ASP A 72 -15.12 -8.95 -0.43
N LEU A 73 -13.80 -8.79 -0.32
CA LEU A 73 -12.96 -8.19 -1.35
C LEU A 73 -12.05 -9.22 -1.99
N ASN A 74 -11.78 -9.04 -3.27
CA ASN A 74 -10.71 -9.76 -3.95
C ASN A 74 -9.35 -9.24 -3.47
N ILE A 75 -8.31 -10.05 -3.62
CA ILE A 75 -6.95 -9.64 -3.26
C ILE A 75 -6.36 -8.92 -4.48
N ASP A 76 -6.68 -7.64 -4.62
CA ASP A 76 -6.34 -6.85 -5.81
C ASP A 76 -6.06 -5.37 -5.46
N ALA A 77 -5.94 -4.54 -6.50
CA ALA A 77 -5.64 -3.12 -6.33
C ALA A 77 -6.68 -2.38 -5.50
N LYS A 78 -7.97 -2.69 -5.69
CA LYS A 78 -9.03 -2.04 -4.91
C LYS A 78 -8.91 -2.37 -3.44
N ALA A 79 -8.58 -3.62 -3.12
CA ALA A 79 -8.38 -4.03 -1.73
C ALA A 79 -7.19 -3.31 -1.11
N ARG A 80 -6.11 -3.15 -1.87
CA ARG A 80 -4.93 -2.43 -1.38
C ARG A 80 -5.24 -0.96 -1.10
N GLU A 81 -6.00 -0.31 -1.98
CA GLU A 81 -6.43 1.07 -1.76
C GLU A 81 -7.28 1.21 -0.51
N ARG A 82 -8.25 0.30 -0.35
CA ARG A 82 -9.10 0.31 0.83
C ARG A 82 -8.32 0.06 2.11
N PHE A 83 -7.35 -0.85 2.05
CA PHE A 83 -6.46 -1.12 3.18
C PHE A 83 -5.73 0.15 3.60
N ALA A 84 -5.15 0.86 2.65
CA ALA A 84 -4.44 2.11 2.92
C ALA A 84 -5.37 3.17 3.50
N THR A 85 -6.59 3.29 2.96
CA THR A 85 -7.57 4.26 3.45
C THR A 85 -7.99 3.96 4.88
N GLU A 86 -8.26 2.69 5.20
CA GLU A 86 -8.63 2.31 6.57
C GLU A 86 -7.46 2.48 7.53
N PHE A 87 -6.24 2.19 7.07
CA PHE A 87 -5.04 2.41 7.87
C PHE A 87 -4.90 3.89 8.24
N ALA A 88 -5.10 4.78 7.28
CA ALA A 88 -5.04 6.22 7.52
C ALA A 88 -6.10 6.66 8.56
N HIS A 89 -7.31 6.11 8.45
CA HIS A 89 -8.39 6.38 9.41
C HIS A 89 -8.01 5.94 10.81
N GLN A 90 -7.44 4.76 10.94
CA GLN A 90 -7.03 4.23 12.24
C GLN A 90 -5.94 5.09 12.86
N GLN A 91 -5.00 5.58 12.05
CA GLN A 91 -3.93 6.45 12.54
C GLN A 91 -4.50 7.76 13.08
N GLN A 92 -5.52 8.32 12.44
CA GLN A 92 -6.16 9.55 12.89
C GLN A 92 -6.92 9.33 14.19
N GLN A 93 -7.54 8.17 14.37
CA GLN A 93 -8.32 7.85 15.56
C GLN A 93 -7.46 7.45 16.76
N ALA A 94 -6.20 7.10 16.54
CA ALA A 94 -5.31 6.63 17.59
C ALA A 94 -4.79 7.74 18.50
N ASN A 95 -5.10 8.98 18.21
CA ASN A 95 -4.67 10.14 19.02
C ASN A 95 -5.66 10.49 20.09
#